data_0a14d3658da1813ddf292002d49117dd
#
_entry.id   0a14d3658da1813ddf292002d49117dd
#
_cell.length_a   1.000
_cell.length_b   1.000
_cell.length_c   1.000
_cell.angle_alpha   90.00
_cell.angle_beta   90.00
_cell.angle_gamma   90.00
#
_symmetry.space_group_name_H-M   'P 1'
#
loop_
_entity.id
_entity.type
_entity.pdbx_description
1 polymer ?
#
loop_
_entity_poly.entity_id
_entity_poly.type
_entity_poly.pdbx_seq_one_letter_code
_entity_poly.pdbx_strand_id
1 'polypeptide(L)'
;MANLDEVHEYLQDEHGLATVSTTQADGRVLSSVINCGVMNHPVTGARCVALVSRGMAARMHHIRRGSEVTIAVRRGWKWRGVTGPADLIGPDDPQEGFDDEAIRLLLREVYQAAGGDHDDYDEYDRVMQQDRRAAIFVSPERVIGNP
;
A
#
# COMPACT_ATOMS: atom_id res chain seq x y z
N MET A 1 1.10 -20.23 -12.10
CA MET A 1 1.94 -19.56 -11.08
C MET A 1 1.29 -18.25 -10.68
N ALA A 2 1.25 -17.95 -9.40
CA ALA A 2 0.69 -16.69 -8.91
C ALA A 2 1.57 -15.51 -9.34
N ASN A 3 0.94 -14.39 -9.76
CA ASN A 3 1.63 -13.20 -10.26
C ASN A 3 0.84 -11.92 -9.94
N LEU A 4 1.45 -10.77 -10.18
CA LEU A 4 0.83 -9.48 -9.89
C LEU A 4 -0.37 -9.14 -10.77
N ASP A 5 -0.48 -9.71 -11.96
CA ASP A 5 -1.66 -9.50 -12.81
C ASP A 5 -2.91 -10.09 -12.15
N GLU A 6 -2.77 -11.27 -11.54
CA GLU A 6 -3.85 -11.88 -10.77
C GLU A 6 -4.16 -11.10 -9.49
N VAL A 7 -3.13 -10.60 -8.81
CA VAL A 7 -3.32 -9.73 -7.63
C VAL A 7 -4.11 -8.48 -8.01
N HIS A 8 -3.74 -7.83 -9.10
CA HIS A 8 -4.45 -6.67 -9.63
C HIS A 8 -5.92 -6.98 -9.91
N GLU A 9 -6.18 -8.08 -10.62
CA GLU A 9 -7.53 -8.52 -10.97
C GLU A 9 -8.37 -8.77 -9.72
N TYR A 10 -7.82 -9.48 -8.72
CA TYR A 10 -8.53 -9.78 -7.48
C TYR A 10 -8.82 -8.52 -6.66
N LEU A 11 -7.85 -7.61 -6.59
CA LEU A 11 -8.06 -6.32 -5.91
C LEU A 11 -9.18 -5.51 -6.57
N GLN A 12 -9.23 -5.47 -7.89
CA GLN A 12 -10.31 -4.77 -8.60
C GLN A 12 -11.68 -5.37 -8.26
N ASP A 13 -11.79 -6.68 -8.22
CA ASP A 13 -13.05 -7.37 -7.90
C ASP A 13 -13.48 -7.18 -6.45
N GLU A 14 -12.55 -6.92 -5.53
CA GLU A 14 -12.79 -6.76 -4.10
C GLU A 14 -12.74 -5.28 -3.65
N HIS A 15 -12.92 -4.34 -4.55
CA HIS A 15 -12.88 -2.89 -4.25
C HIS A 15 -11.57 -2.44 -3.64
N GLY A 16 -10.46 -3.09 -3.96
CA GLY A 16 -9.15 -2.82 -3.40
C GLY A 16 -8.89 -3.38 -2.02
N LEU A 17 -9.90 -3.93 -1.35
CA LEU A 17 -9.78 -4.39 0.03
C LEU A 17 -8.90 -5.63 0.14
N ALA A 18 -7.88 -5.55 0.96
CA ALA A 18 -6.94 -6.64 1.22
C ALA A 18 -6.51 -6.64 2.68
N THR A 19 -6.11 -7.81 3.16
CA THR A 19 -5.50 -7.93 4.49
C THR A 19 -4.04 -7.54 4.40
N VAL A 20 -3.63 -6.58 5.21
CA VAL A 20 -2.26 -6.07 5.28
C VAL A 20 -1.67 -6.43 6.63
N SER A 21 -0.56 -7.14 6.64
CA SER A 21 0.08 -7.65 7.84
C SER A 21 1.51 -7.16 7.96
N THR A 22 1.88 -6.74 9.16
CA THR A 22 3.24 -6.34 9.53
C THR A 22 3.62 -7.01 10.83
N THR A 23 4.92 -7.02 11.16
CA THR A 23 5.45 -7.68 12.36
C THR A 23 5.91 -6.65 13.38
N GLN A 24 5.46 -6.81 14.60
CA GLN A 24 5.89 -6.02 15.75
C GLN A 24 7.31 -6.41 16.18
N ALA A 25 7.94 -5.58 17.02
CA ALA A 25 9.31 -5.82 17.50
C ALA A 25 9.44 -7.16 18.26
N ASP A 26 8.38 -7.61 18.93
CA ASP A 26 8.35 -8.87 19.67
C ASP A 26 7.96 -10.08 18.82
N GLY A 27 7.81 -9.90 17.50
CA GLY A 27 7.47 -10.96 16.55
C GLY A 27 5.98 -11.19 16.35
N ARG A 28 5.12 -10.56 17.14
CA ARG A 28 3.67 -10.68 16.93
C ARG A 28 3.25 -9.98 15.64
N VAL A 29 2.22 -10.51 14.99
CA VAL A 29 1.72 -9.98 13.72
C VAL A 29 0.53 -9.05 13.97
N LEU A 30 0.53 -7.90 13.32
CA LEU A 30 -0.61 -7.00 13.26
C LEU A 30 -1.22 -7.08 11.86
N SER A 31 -2.53 -7.34 11.80
CA SER A 31 -3.26 -7.39 10.53
C SER A 31 -4.43 -6.42 10.52
N SER A 32 -4.67 -5.80 9.39
CA SER A 32 -5.82 -4.91 9.16
C SER A 32 -6.27 -5.03 7.71
N VAL A 33 -7.46 -4.53 7.41
CA VAL A 33 -7.99 -4.52 6.04
C VAL A 33 -7.92 -3.10 5.51
N ILE A 34 -7.27 -2.92 4.36
CA ILE A 34 -7.00 -1.61 3.76
C ILE A 34 -7.15 -1.72 2.26
N ASN A 35 -7.52 -0.62 1.61
CA ASN A 35 -7.53 -0.54 0.15
C ASN A 35 -6.10 -0.51 -0.39
N CYS A 36 -5.82 -1.41 -1.31
CA CYS A 36 -4.53 -1.55 -1.97
C CYS A 36 -4.71 -1.56 -3.49
N GLY A 37 -3.67 -1.19 -4.21
CA GLY A 37 -3.66 -1.24 -5.67
C GLY A 37 -2.30 -1.62 -6.22
N VAL A 38 -2.28 -2.21 -7.41
CA VAL A 38 -1.04 -2.49 -8.14
C VAL A 38 -0.69 -1.26 -8.98
N MET A 39 0.54 -0.80 -8.87
CA MET A 39 1.03 0.34 -9.65
C MET A 39 2.54 0.26 -9.81
N ASN A 40 3.09 1.17 -10.60
CA ASN A 40 4.54 1.28 -10.71
C ASN A 40 5.09 2.12 -9.54
N HIS A 41 6.17 1.65 -8.94
CA HIS A 41 6.89 2.41 -7.91
C HIS A 41 7.36 3.74 -8.50
N PRO A 42 7.11 4.88 -7.83
CA PRO A 42 7.38 6.20 -8.41
C PRO A 42 8.86 6.53 -8.59
N VAL A 43 9.75 5.80 -7.92
CA VAL A 43 11.20 6.00 -8.02
C VAL A 43 11.84 4.98 -8.95
N THR A 44 11.56 3.70 -8.73
CA THR A 44 12.21 2.59 -9.46
C THR A 44 11.51 2.22 -10.76
N GLY A 45 10.23 2.55 -10.90
CA GLY A 45 9.40 2.13 -12.02
C GLY A 45 8.94 0.67 -11.96
N ALA A 46 9.41 -0.11 -11.00
CA ALA A 46 9.03 -1.51 -10.87
C ALA A 46 7.57 -1.64 -10.35
N ARG A 47 6.87 -2.65 -10.83
CA ARG A 47 5.50 -2.91 -10.33
C ARG A 47 5.54 -3.31 -8.86
N CYS A 48 4.61 -2.80 -8.11
CA CYS A 48 4.48 -3.03 -6.68
C CYS A 48 3.01 -2.99 -6.25
N VAL A 49 2.76 -3.31 -4.99
CA VAL A 49 1.44 -3.10 -4.38
C VAL A 49 1.54 -1.88 -3.46
N ALA A 50 0.64 -0.94 -3.65
CA ALA A 50 0.68 0.34 -2.95
C ALA A 50 -0.58 0.59 -2.14
N LEU A 51 -0.43 1.33 -1.05
CA LEU A 51 -1.54 1.75 -0.19
C LEU A 51 -1.21 3.07 0.49
N VAL A 52 -2.25 3.74 0.97
CA VAL A 52 -2.12 4.96 1.76
C VAL A 52 -2.36 4.63 3.22
N SER A 53 -1.54 5.15 4.12
CA SER A 53 -1.66 4.92 5.55
C SER A 53 -1.55 6.22 6.34
N ARG A 54 -2.24 6.30 7.46
CA ARG A 54 -2.00 7.37 8.44
C ARG A 54 -0.55 7.33 8.89
N GLY A 55 0.07 8.51 9.03
CA GLY A 55 1.48 8.61 9.37
C GLY A 55 1.84 8.02 10.73
N MET A 56 0.89 7.99 11.68
CA MET A 56 1.09 7.48 13.04
C MET A 56 0.52 6.08 13.26
N ALA A 57 0.06 5.40 12.20
CA ALA A 57 -0.44 4.04 12.34
C ALA A 57 0.68 3.08 12.79
N ALA A 58 0.30 2.05 13.55
CA ALA A 58 1.27 1.08 14.07
C ALA A 58 2.07 0.41 12.94
N ARG A 59 1.43 0.11 11.79
CA ARG A 59 2.13 -0.47 10.64
C ARG A 59 3.28 0.38 10.13
N MET A 60 3.15 1.70 10.23
CA MET A 60 4.23 2.62 9.81
C MET A 60 5.46 2.46 10.70
N HIS A 61 5.25 2.35 12.01
CA HIS A 61 6.35 2.11 12.96
C HIS A 61 7.01 0.75 12.70
N HIS A 62 6.22 -0.28 12.40
CA HIS A 62 6.74 -1.62 12.08
C HIS A 62 7.61 -1.59 10.82
N ILE A 63 7.12 -0.94 9.77
CA ILE A 63 7.86 -0.85 8.50
C ILE A 63 9.14 -0.04 8.68
N ARG A 64 9.11 1.08 9.41
CA ARG A 64 10.30 1.89 9.68
C ARG A 64 11.38 1.11 10.43
N ARG A 65 10.99 0.11 11.22
CA ARG A 65 11.92 -0.78 11.92
C ARG A 65 12.37 -1.97 11.07
N GLY A 66 11.92 -2.08 9.82
CA GLY A 66 12.35 -3.11 8.91
C GLY A 66 11.39 -4.29 8.73
N SER A 67 10.15 -4.20 9.24
CA SER A 67 9.16 -5.23 8.97
C SER A 67 8.87 -5.34 7.48
N GLU A 68 8.85 -6.56 6.96
CA GLU A 68 8.23 -6.80 5.66
C GLU A 68 6.71 -6.60 5.77
N VAL A 69 6.05 -6.48 4.62
CA VAL A 69 4.60 -6.36 4.53
C VAL A 69 4.06 -7.53 3.73
N THR A 70 3.02 -8.16 4.24
CA THR A 70 2.25 -9.17 3.50
C THR A 70 0.88 -8.62 3.20
N ILE A 71 0.49 -8.70 1.92
CA ILE A 71 -0.82 -8.27 1.44
C ILE A 71 -1.52 -9.49 0.85
N ALA A 72 -2.68 -9.85 1.43
CA ALA A 72 -3.45 -10.99 0.99
C ALA A 72 -4.83 -10.54 0.51
N VAL A 73 -5.21 -10.98 -0.68
CA VAL A 73 -6.51 -10.72 -1.28
C VAL A 73 -7.12 -12.03 -1.74
N ARG A 74 -8.43 -12.17 -1.60
CA ARG A 74 -9.13 -13.36 -2.07
C ARG A 74 -10.27 -13.00 -3.01
N ARG A 75 -10.61 -13.97 -3.86
CA ARG A 75 -11.78 -13.94 -4.71
C ARG A 75 -12.46 -15.31 -4.60
N GLY A 76 -13.47 -15.40 -3.72
CA GLY A 76 -14.06 -16.67 -3.36
C GLY A 76 -13.03 -17.57 -2.67
N TRP A 77 -12.82 -18.76 -3.21
CA TRP A 77 -11.82 -19.71 -2.69
C TRP A 77 -10.41 -19.46 -3.18
N LYS A 78 -10.25 -18.63 -4.20
CA LYS A 78 -8.92 -18.29 -4.73
C LYS A 78 -8.35 -17.12 -3.96
N TRP A 79 -7.06 -17.20 -3.66
CA TRP A 79 -6.38 -16.11 -2.96
C TRP A 79 -4.98 -15.91 -3.52
N ARG A 80 -4.47 -14.70 -3.33
CA ARG A 80 -3.10 -14.33 -3.68
C ARG A 80 -2.50 -13.55 -2.52
N GLY A 81 -1.22 -13.81 -2.23
CA GLY A 81 -0.48 -13.11 -1.19
C GLY A 81 0.81 -12.56 -1.76
N VAL A 82 1.11 -11.31 -1.42
CA VAL A 82 2.34 -10.63 -1.82
C VAL A 82 3.12 -10.30 -0.55
N THR A 83 4.39 -10.67 -0.51
CA THR A 83 5.26 -10.35 0.63
C THR A 83 6.56 -9.74 0.14
N GLY A 84 7.00 -8.70 0.80
CA GLY A 84 8.30 -8.08 0.55
C GLY A 84 8.54 -6.86 1.41
N PRO A 85 9.73 -6.25 1.25
CA PRO A 85 10.04 -5.00 1.92
C PRO A 85 9.19 -3.87 1.37
N ALA A 86 9.01 -2.81 2.14
CA ALA A 86 8.22 -1.67 1.74
C ALA A 86 9.02 -0.38 1.82
N ASP A 87 8.81 0.49 0.85
CA ASP A 87 9.28 1.87 0.87
C ASP A 87 8.15 2.79 1.31
N LEU A 88 8.50 3.84 2.03
CA LEU A 88 7.56 4.84 2.52
C LEU A 88 7.88 6.19 1.89
N ILE A 89 6.87 6.89 1.43
CA ILE A 89 6.99 8.27 0.95
C ILE A 89 5.85 9.10 1.56
N GLY A 90 6.22 10.09 2.37
CA GLY A 90 5.24 10.92 3.04
C GLY A 90 5.91 12.06 3.80
N PRO A 91 5.12 12.89 4.51
CA PRO A 91 5.66 14.05 5.21
C PRO A 91 6.69 13.69 6.29
N ASP A 92 6.58 12.51 6.90
CA ASP A 92 7.51 12.02 7.92
C ASP A 92 8.49 10.99 7.39
N ASP A 93 8.42 10.68 6.09
CA ASP A 93 9.25 9.69 5.41
C ASP A 93 9.78 10.33 4.12
N PRO A 94 10.81 11.18 4.24
CA PRO A 94 11.30 11.96 3.10
C PRO A 94 11.91 11.07 2.02
N GLN A 95 11.66 11.45 0.78
CA GLN A 95 12.23 10.84 -0.42
C GLN A 95 12.74 11.94 -1.32
N GLU A 96 13.97 11.82 -1.82
CA GLU A 96 14.52 12.79 -2.76
C GLU A 96 13.61 12.96 -3.98
N GLY A 97 13.37 14.21 -4.35
CA GLY A 97 12.49 14.56 -5.48
C GLY A 97 11.00 14.65 -5.12
N PHE A 98 10.64 14.44 -3.84
CA PHE A 98 9.25 14.49 -3.38
C PHE A 98 9.07 15.62 -2.35
N ASP A 99 8.71 16.80 -2.83
CA ASP A 99 8.26 17.91 -1.99
C ASP A 99 6.78 17.71 -1.59
N ASP A 100 6.21 18.64 -0.87
CA ASP A 100 4.81 18.56 -0.40
C ASP A 100 3.83 18.41 -1.56
N GLU A 101 4.06 19.12 -2.67
CA GLU A 101 3.20 19.05 -3.86
C GLU A 101 3.30 17.67 -4.52
N ALA A 102 4.50 17.12 -4.65
CA ALA A 102 4.71 15.81 -5.23
C ALA A 102 4.06 14.71 -4.37
N ILE A 103 4.15 14.83 -3.04
CA ILE A 103 3.49 13.92 -2.11
C ILE A 103 1.97 14.01 -2.25
N ARG A 104 1.42 15.22 -2.34
CA ARG A 104 -0.02 15.43 -2.53
C ARG A 104 -0.53 14.69 -3.77
N LEU A 105 0.15 14.84 -4.89
CA LEU A 105 -0.23 14.17 -6.14
C LEU A 105 -0.02 12.66 -6.07
N LEU A 106 1.05 12.21 -5.40
CA LEU A 106 1.33 10.78 -5.23
C LEU A 106 0.23 10.09 -4.42
N LEU A 107 -0.25 10.71 -3.35
CA LEU A 107 -1.33 10.12 -2.53
C LEU A 107 -2.63 9.98 -3.32
N ARG A 108 -2.95 10.93 -4.20
CA ARG A 108 -4.09 10.80 -5.12
C ARG A 108 -3.90 9.61 -6.07
N GLU A 109 -2.70 9.46 -6.62
CA GLU A 109 -2.38 8.39 -7.57
C GLU A 109 -2.51 7.00 -6.91
N VAL A 110 -1.99 6.84 -5.70
CA VAL A 110 -2.11 5.60 -4.94
C VAL A 110 -3.56 5.30 -4.61
N TYR A 111 -4.32 6.29 -4.17
CA TYR A 111 -5.75 6.17 -3.88
C TYR A 111 -6.52 5.69 -5.11
N GLN A 112 -6.25 6.26 -6.27
CA GLN A 112 -6.89 5.87 -7.54
C GLN A 112 -6.48 4.47 -7.96
N ALA A 113 -5.22 4.09 -7.80
CA ALA A 113 -4.74 2.74 -8.09
C ALA A 113 -5.44 1.69 -7.22
N ALA A 114 -5.79 2.05 -5.98
CA ALA A 114 -6.53 1.20 -5.05
C ALA A 114 -8.05 1.17 -5.34
N GLY A 115 -8.48 1.76 -6.44
CA GLY A 115 -9.89 1.78 -6.86
C GLY A 115 -10.69 2.96 -6.31
N GLY A 116 -10.03 3.91 -5.66
CA GLY A 116 -10.68 5.09 -5.11
C GLY A 116 -11.02 6.12 -6.18
N ASP A 117 -12.09 6.83 -5.93
CA ASP A 117 -12.48 8.01 -6.70
C ASP A 117 -13.15 8.97 -5.72
N HIS A 118 -12.82 10.25 -5.82
CA HIS A 118 -13.33 11.26 -4.91
C HIS A 118 -13.88 12.43 -5.74
N ASP A 119 -15.05 12.91 -5.38
CA ASP A 119 -15.71 14.03 -6.07
C ASP A 119 -15.19 15.39 -5.63
N ASP A 120 -14.35 15.43 -4.58
CA ASP A 120 -13.72 16.66 -4.07
C ASP A 120 -12.28 16.38 -3.61
N TYR A 121 -11.32 16.48 -4.55
CA TYR A 121 -9.91 16.22 -4.23
C TYR A 121 -9.28 17.31 -3.34
N ASP A 122 -9.84 18.51 -3.27
CA ASP A 122 -9.35 19.53 -2.33
C ASP A 122 -9.64 19.08 -0.88
N GLU A 123 -10.81 18.53 -0.64
CA GLU A 123 -11.17 17.93 0.64
C GLU A 123 -10.32 16.71 0.94
N TYR A 124 -10.11 15.84 -0.06
CA TYR A 124 -9.22 14.68 0.06
C TYR A 124 -7.83 15.10 0.51
N ASP A 125 -7.23 16.07 -0.19
CA ASP A 125 -5.88 16.56 0.12
C ASP A 125 -5.77 17.12 1.53
N ARG A 126 -6.80 17.86 1.97
CA ARG A 126 -6.85 18.44 3.32
C ARG A 126 -6.81 17.35 4.40
N VAL A 127 -7.59 16.29 4.22
CA VAL A 127 -7.61 15.16 5.16
C VAL A 127 -6.28 14.40 5.14
N MET A 128 -5.67 14.20 3.97
CA MET A 128 -4.38 13.55 3.85
C MET A 128 -3.29 14.31 4.62
N GLN A 129 -3.27 15.64 4.51
CA GLN A 129 -2.33 16.49 5.24
C GLN A 129 -2.60 16.46 6.74
N GLN A 130 -3.84 16.56 7.15
CA GLN A 130 -4.24 16.55 8.56
C GLN A 130 -3.81 15.26 9.26
N ASP A 131 -3.97 14.11 8.59
CA ASP A 131 -3.60 12.80 9.10
C ASP A 131 -2.12 12.46 8.86
N ARG A 132 -1.36 13.33 8.22
CA ARG A 132 0.03 13.12 7.82
C ARG A 132 0.20 11.79 7.07
N ARG A 133 -0.71 11.53 6.15
CA ARG A 133 -0.73 10.27 5.40
C ARG A 133 0.52 10.09 4.55
N ALA A 134 0.92 8.84 4.42
CA ALA A 134 2.06 8.41 3.60
C ALA A 134 1.65 7.29 2.68
N ALA A 135 2.37 7.17 1.58
CA ALA A 135 2.25 6.04 0.66
C ALA A 135 3.21 4.93 1.07
N ILE A 136 2.74 3.70 0.99
CA ILE A 136 3.52 2.49 1.22
C ILE A 136 3.61 1.74 -0.10
N PHE A 137 4.81 1.36 -0.51
CA PHE A 137 5.06 0.60 -1.74
C PHE A 137 5.73 -0.72 -1.38
N VAL A 138 5.01 -1.83 -1.55
CA VAL A 138 5.47 -3.17 -1.20
C VAL A 138 6.07 -3.83 -2.43
N SER A 139 7.37 -4.15 -2.37
CA SER A 139 8.07 -4.88 -3.43
C SER A 139 7.64 -6.34 -3.43
N PRO A 140 7.18 -6.88 -4.59
CA PRO A 140 6.65 -8.24 -4.64
C PRO A 140 7.78 -9.27 -4.74
N GLU A 141 8.54 -9.44 -3.69
CA GLU A 141 9.61 -10.45 -3.69
C GLU A 141 9.05 -11.86 -3.72
N ARG A 142 7.87 -12.05 -3.16
CA ARG A 142 7.20 -13.34 -3.13
C ARG A 142 5.72 -13.16 -3.42
N VAL A 143 5.24 -13.88 -4.43
CA VAL A 143 3.80 -13.92 -4.76
C VAL A 143 3.34 -15.36 -4.72
N ILE A 144 2.39 -15.66 -3.86
CA ILE A 144 1.87 -17.02 -3.65
C ILE A 144 0.35 -17.04 -3.79
N GLY A 145 -0.21 -18.22 -3.94
CA GLY A 145 -1.64 -18.42 -4.04
C GLY A 145 -1.97 -19.90 -4.24
N ASN A 146 -3.27 -20.18 -4.20
CA ASN A 146 -3.76 -21.51 -4.48
C ASN A 146 -4.09 -21.68 -5.98
N PRO A 147 -4.24 -22.93 -6.46
CA PRO A 147 -4.58 -23.22 -7.86
C PRO A 147 -5.94 -22.67 -8.27
#